data_c0736ea038307a83b210b767541150ef
#
_entry.id   c0736ea038307a83b210b767541150ef
#
_cell.length_a   1.000
_cell.length_b   1.000
_cell.length_c   1.000
_cell.angle_alpha   90.00
_cell.angle_beta   90.00
_cell.angle_gamma   90.00
#
_symmetry.space_group_name_H-M   'P 1'
#
loop_
_entity.id
_entity.type
_entity.pdbx_description
1 polymer ?
#
loop_
_entity_poly.entity_id
_entity_poly.type
_entity_poly.pdbx_seq_one_letter_code
_entity_poly.pdbx_strand_id
1 'polypeptide(L)'
;MSKPIIATASLAGCFGCHMSILDIDAKILQLIDLVEFHKSPIDDIKTFSKTCDIGLIEGGCCNSENVETLRSFRKNCKILISIGECAIMGGLPAMRNGIPIRECLEEAYLKSPTVDDKIIPNDEDLPIILDRVYPLHEVVKIDYFLPGCPPSADLIWKALTALIEGKPLELTYNLIKFD
;
A
#
# COMPACT_ATOMS: atom_id res chain seq x y z
N MET A 1 10.77 24.42 12.76
CA MET A 1 10.96 22.96 12.73
C MET A 1 10.87 22.52 11.28
N SER A 2 11.65 21.53 10.84
CA SER A 2 11.50 20.95 9.50
C SER A 2 10.15 20.25 9.39
N LYS A 3 9.50 20.31 8.21
CA LYS A 3 8.28 19.56 7.95
C LYS A 3 8.54 18.05 8.08
N PRO A 4 7.61 17.26 8.65
CA PRO A 4 7.68 15.81 8.59
C PRO A 4 7.67 15.32 7.13
N ILE A 5 8.45 14.28 6.85
CA ILE A 5 8.59 13.73 5.50
C ILE A 5 7.73 12.48 5.38
N ILE A 6 6.87 12.45 4.36
CA ILE A 6 5.97 11.33 4.06
C ILE A 6 6.40 10.62 2.79
N ALA A 7 6.39 9.29 2.81
CA ALA A 7 6.53 8.45 1.64
C ALA A 7 5.32 7.52 1.49
N THR A 8 4.92 7.22 0.26
CA THR A 8 3.81 6.30 -0.01
C THR A 8 4.19 5.26 -1.06
N ALA A 9 3.55 4.09 -1.00
CA ALA A 9 3.68 3.05 -2.02
C ALA A 9 2.36 2.30 -2.21
N SER A 10 2.12 1.87 -3.45
CA SER A 10 1.06 0.94 -3.79
C SER A 10 1.69 -0.39 -4.24
N LEU A 11 1.24 -1.49 -3.63
CA LEU A 11 1.63 -2.85 -3.97
C LEU A 11 0.48 -3.54 -4.72
N ALA A 12 0.22 -4.82 -4.46
CA ALA A 12 -0.90 -5.53 -5.09
C ALA A 12 -2.26 -5.04 -4.56
N GLY A 13 -2.92 -4.20 -5.33
CA GLY A 13 -4.22 -3.60 -5.01
C GLY A 13 -4.81 -2.86 -6.20
N CYS A 14 -5.85 -2.07 -5.94
CA CYS A 14 -6.58 -1.31 -6.96
C CYS A 14 -6.21 0.17 -7.01
N PHE A 15 -5.26 0.62 -6.18
CA PHE A 15 -4.89 2.04 -5.98
C PHE A 15 -5.98 2.90 -5.31
N GLY A 16 -7.06 2.29 -4.83
CA GLY A 16 -8.20 3.00 -4.22
C GLY A 16 -7.84 3.74 -2.94
N CYS A 17 -6.89 3.24 -2.14
CA CYS A 17 -6.46 3.92 -0.92
C CYS A 17 -5.70 5.21 -1.24
N HIS A 18 -4.89 5.26 -2.31
CA HIS A 18 -4.27 6.50 -2.77
C HIS A 18 -5.31 7.47 -3.34
N MET A 19 -6.33 6.97 -4.04
CA MET A 19 -7.44 7.83 -4.46
C MET A 19 -8.14 8.44 -3.26
N SER A 20 -8.38 7.67 -2.20
CA SER A 20 -8.96 8.19 -0.96
C SER A 20 -8.06 9.22 -0.25
N ILE A 21 -6.73 9.14 -0.39
CA ILE A 21 -5.83 10.22 0.06
C ILE A 21 -6.09 11.51 -0.74
N LEU A 22 -6.32 11.40 -2.05
CA LEU A 22 -6.64 12.56 -2.88
C LEU A 22 -8.04 13.11 -2.60
N ASP A 23 -8.99 12.27 -2.19
CA ASP A 23 -10.36 12.64 -1.79
C ASP A 23 -10.42 13.47 -0.49
N ILE A 24 -9.27 13.73 0.16
CA ILE A 24 -9.15 14.76 1.22
C ILE A 24 -9.55 16.14 0.66
N ASP A 25 -9.57 16.28 -0.67
CA ASP A 25 -10.02 17.44 -1.42
C ASP A 25 -9.22 18.71 -1.07
N ALA A 26 -9.88 19.85 -0.88
CA ALA A 26 -9.21 21.12 -0.61
C ALA A 26 -8.26 21.09 0.62
N LYS A 27 -8.48 20.18 1.58
CA LYS A 27 -7.58 19.99 2.73
C LYS A 27 -6.18 19.47 2.33
N ILE A 28 -6.01 18.94 1.10
CA ILE A 28 -4.69 18.53 0.60
C ILE A 28 -3.72 19.71 0.54
N LEU A 29 -4.22 20.92 0.27
CA LEU A 29 -3.41 22.14 0.29
C LEU A 29 -2.86 22.41 1.70
N GLN A 30 -3.65 22.15 2.74
CA GLN A 30 -3.17 22.25 4.11
C GLN A 30 -2.15 21.15 4.44
N LEU A 31 -2.36 19.94 3.91
CA LEU A 31 -1.44 18.83 4.13
C LEU A 31 -0.04 19.12 3.55
N ILE A 32 0.05 19.63 2.32
CA ILE A 32 1.35 19.98 1.70
C ILE A 32 2.05 21.16 2.37
N ASP A 33 1.30 21.99 3.10
CA ASP A 33 1.89 23.02 3.95
C ASP A 33 2.46 22.44 5.25
N LEU A 34 1.92 21.34 5.75
CA LEU A 34 2.33 20.68 6.99
C LEU A 34 3.46 19.66 6.79
N VAL A 35 3.52 18.98 5.65
CA VAL A 35 4.44 17.88 5.36
C VAL A 35 5.21 18.10 4.07
N GLU A 36 6.28 17.32 3.88
CA GLU A 36 6.98 17.16 2.62
C GLU A 36 6.73 15.74 2.08
N PHE A 37 6.16 15.61 0.89
CA PHE A 37 6.11 14.34 0.19
C PHE A 37 7.48 14.05 -0.43
N HIS A 38 7.94 12.80 -0.29
CA HIS A 38 9.25 12.39 -0.80
C HIS A 38 9.09 11.29 -1.85
N LYS A 39 9.03 10.01 -1.44
CA LYS A 39 8.82 8.91 -2.38
C LYS A 39 7.34 8.58 -2.47
N SER A 40 6.76 8.67 -3.66
CA SER A 40 5.33 8.35 -3.85
C SER A 40 5.06 7.92 -5.30
N PRO A 41 4.08 7.06 -5.56
CA PRO A 41 3.62 6.78 -6.93
C PRO A 41 2.97 8.00 -7.60
N ILE A 42 2.49 8.97 -6.81
CA ILE A 42 1.86 10.21 -7.30
C ILE A 42 2.89 11.33 -7.54
N ASP A 43 4.11 11.18 -7.05
CA ASP A 43 5.21 12.15 -7.17
C ASP A 43 6.27 11.63 -8.16
N ASP A 44 7.11 12.53 -8.66
CA ASP A 44 8.24 12.18 -9.54
C ASP A 44 9.38 11.46 -8.81
N ILE A 45 9.45 11.57 -7.48
CA ILE A 45 10.50 10.94 -6.67
C ILE A 45 10.16 9.46 -6.45
N LYS A 46 10.90 8.56 -7.10
CA LYS A 46 10.68 7.10 -7.05
C LYS A 46 11.64 6.35 -6.12
N THR A 47 12.70 7.01 -5.63
CA THR A 47 13.71 6.39 -4.79
C THR A 47 13.90 7.16 -3.49
N PHE A 48 14.29 6.45 -2.41
CA PHE A 48 14.64 7.12 -1.16
C PHE A 48 16.01 7.78 -1.28
N SER A 49 16.09 9.09 -1.05
CA SER A 49 17.32 9.84 -0.88
C SER A 49 17.55 10.29 0.57
N LYS A 50 16.54 10.15 1.42
CA LYS A 50 16.55 10.50 2.85
C LYS A 50 15.60 9.64 3.65
N THR A 51 15.76 9.63 4.97
CA THR A 51 14.84 8.98 5.89
C THR A 51 13.53 9.76 5.98
N CYS A 52 12.41 9.05 5.95
CA CYS A 52 11.06 9.61 6.08
C CYS A 52 10.52 9.41 7.50
N ASP A 53 9.64 10.29 7.93
CA ASP A 53 9.00 10.17 9.23
C ASP A 53 7.84 9.17 9.18
N ILE A 54 7.03 9.22 8.12
CA ILE A 54 5.84 8.39 7.93
C ILE A 54 5.88 7.72 6.57
N GLY A 55 5.67 6.40 6.53
CA GLY A 55 5.41 5.62 5.32
C GLY A 55 3.96 5.13 5.30
N LEU A 56 3.25 5.33 4.19
CA LEU A 56 1.90 4.82 3.94
C LEU A 56 1.96 3.78 2.84
N ILE A 57 1.52 2.56 3.10
CA ILE A 57 1.54 1.50 2.09
C ILE A 57 0.17 0.86 1.95
N GLU A 58 -0.32 0.80 0.71
CA GLU A 58 -1.51 0.04 0.32
C GLU A 58 -1.14 -1.20 -0.48
N GLY A 59 -2.08 -2.13 -0.58
CA GLY A 59 -1.91 -3.36 -1.33
C GLY A 59 -1.19 -4.46 -0.57
N GLY A 60 -1.36 -5.70 -1.00
CA GLY A 60 -0.69 -6.88 -0.43
C GLY A 60 0.64 -7.17 -1.12
N CYS A 61 1.45 -8.06 -0.53
CA CYS A 61 2.67 -8.56 -1.14
C CYS A 61 2.35 -9.80 -2.00
N CYS A 62 2.43 -9.67 -3.33
CA CYS A 62 2.15 -10.76 -4.27
C CYS A 62 3.36 -11.24 -5.08
N ASN A 63 4.47 -10.50 -5.06
CA ASN A 63 5.69 -10.81 -5.79
C ASN A 63 6.96 -10.33 -5.05
N SER A 64 8.13 -10.69 -5.57
CA SER A 64 9.43 -10.35 -4.96
C SER A 64 9.68 -8.84 -4.90
N GLU A 65 9.27 -8.07 -5.90
CA GLU A 65 9.44 -6.60 -5.92
C GLU A 65 8.61 -5.93 -4.82
N ASN A 66 7.38 -6.43 -4.57
CA ASN A 66 6.57 -5.94 -3.46
C ASN A 66 7.26 -6.15 -2.11
N VAL A 67 7.89 -7.30 -1.90
CA VAL A 67 8.65 -7.60 -0.67
C VAL A 67 9.84 -6.67 -0.52
N GLU A 68 10.60 -6.44 -1.58
CA GLU A 68 11.75 -5.53 -1.58
C GLU A 68 11.32 -4.08 -1.30
N THR A 69 10.27 -3.63 -1.97
CA THR A 69 9.68 -2.29 -1.75
C THR A 69 9.27 -2.13 -0.30
N LEU A 70 8.54 -3.08 0.25
CA LEU A 70 8.06 -3.03 1.64
C LEU A 70 9.22 -3.03 2.65
N ARG A 71 10.25 -3.86 2.44
CA ARG A 71 11.47 -3.86 3.26
C ARG A 71 12.23 -2.55 3.17
N SER A 72 12.29 -1.95 1.97
CA SER A 72 12.88 -0.64 1.76
C SER A 72 12.15 0.45 2.53
N PHE A 73 10.80 0.43 2.51
CA PHE A 73 9.99 1.35 3.31
C PHE A 73 10.24 1.17 4.81
N ARG A 74 10.24 -0.08 5.31
CA ARG A 74 10.51 -0.33 6.75
C ARG A 74 11.89 0.19 7.18
N LYS A 75 12.88 0.09 6.30
CA LYS A 75 14.24 0.59 6.58
C LYS A 75 14.32 2.11 6.61
N ASN A 76 13.57 2.78 5.74
CA ASN A 76 13.69 4.23 5.52
C ASN A 76 12.60 5.07 6.20
N CYS A 77 11.56 4.48 6.78
CA CYS A 77 10.49 5.19 7.48
C CYS A 77 10.52 4.88 8.97
N LYS A 78 10.37 5.92 9.81
CA LYS A 78 10.30 5.78 11.27
C LYS A 78 9.01 5.07 11.68
N ILE A 79 7.88 5.55 11.13
CA ILE A 79 6.55 5.00 11.32
C ILE A 79 6.08 4.41 10.00
N LEU A 80 5.56 3.19 10.01
CA LEU A 80 5.00 2.52 8.83
C LEU A 80 3.54 2.16 9.08
N ILE A 81 2.68 2.62 8.16
CA ILE A 81 1.24 2.49 8.24
C ILE A 81 0.75 1.63 7.07
N SER A 82 0.01 0.59 7.39
CA SER A 82 -0.73 -0.24 6.44
C SER A 82 -2.10 0.37 6.23
N ILE A 83 -2.44 0.72 4.97
CA ILE A 83 -3.73 1.35 4.63
C ILE A 83 -4.56 0.44 3.72
N GLY A 84 -5.81 0.25 4.11
CA GLY A 84 -6.78 -0.54 3.37
C GLY A 84 -6.67 -2.05 3.57
N GLU A 85 -7.75 -2.75 3.23
CA GLU A 85 -7.90 -4.19 3.48
C GLU A 85 -6.87 -5.06 2.78
N CYS A 86 -6.45 -4.66 1.56
CA CYS A 86 -5.43 -5.41 0.84
C CYS A 86 -4.10 -5.45 1.59
N ALA A 87 -3.71 -4.34 2.21
CA ALA A 87 -2.49 -4.22 2.99
C ALA A 87 -2.58 -4.91 4.35
N ILE A 88 -3.77 -4.89 4.99
CA ILE A 88 -3.99 -5.37 6.36
C ILE A 88 -4.21 -6.88 6.41
N MET A 89 -5.00 -7.44 5.49
CA MET A 89 -5.39 -8.85 5.49
C MET A 89 -5.29 -9.54 4.12
N GLY A 90 -4.71 -8.86 3.12
CA GLY A 90 -4.59 -9.38 1.77
C GLY A 90 -5.75 -9.00 0.85
N GLY A 91 -6.95 -8.77 1.39
CA GLY A 91 -8.14 -8.30 0.69
C GLY A 91 -8.47 -9.06 -0.59
N LEU A 92 -8.91 -8.34 -1.61
CA LEU A 92 -9.25 -8.91 -2.92
C LEU A 92 -8.08 -9.67 -3.58
N PRO A 93 -6.84 -9.18 -3.60
CA PRO A 93 -5.71 -9.91 -4.17
C PRO A 93 -5.47 -11.29 -3.52
N ALA A 94 -5.77 -11.44 -2.23
CA ALA A 94 -5.60 -12.71 -1.50
C ALA A 94 -6.69 -13.75 -1.81
N MET A 95 -7.72 -13.41 -2.56
CA MET A 95 -8.74 -14.40 -2.98
C MET A 95 -8.13 -15.55 -3.78
N ARG A 96 -7.01 -15.32 -4.47
CA ARG A 96 -6.26 -16.38 -5.16
C ARG A 96 -5.57 -17.36 -4.23
N ASN A 97 -5.39 -17.04 -2.94
CA ASN A 97 -4.62 -17.87 -2.01
C ASN A 97 -5.19 -19.27 -1.77
N GLY A 98 -6.48 -19.49 -2.10
CA GLY A 98 -7.13 -20.81 -2.09
C GLY A 98 -6.91 -21.64 -3.35
N ILE A 99 -6.20 -21.10 -4.37
CA ILE A 99 -5.98 -21.75 -5.67
C ILE A 99 -4.46 -21.87 -5.87
N PRO A 100 -3.94 -23.04 -6.30
CA PRO A 100 -2.54 -23.18 -6.63
C PRO A 100 -2.10 -22.12 -7.67
N ILE A 101 -0.96 -21.47 -7.45
CA ILE A 101 -0.50 -20.38 -8.33
C ILE A 101 -0.37 -20.84 -9.78
N ARG A 102 0.03 -22.09 -10.00
CA ARG A 102 0.14 -22.64 -11.34
C ARG A 102 -1.21 -22.67 -12.07
N GLU A 103 -2.30 -23.04 -11.39
CA GLU A 103 -3.63 -23.03 -11.97
C GLU A 103 -4.07 -21.61 -12.33
N CYS A 104 -3.78 -20.61 -11.48
CA CYS A 104 -4.04 -19.22 -11.78
C CYS A 104 -3.31 -18.75 -13.04
N LEU A 105 -2.03 -19.11 -13.18
CA LEU A 105 -1.23 -18.76 -14.37
C LEU A 105 -1.71 -19.48 -15.62
N GLU A 106 -2.06 -20.75 -15.53
CA GLU A 106 -2.63 -21.51 -16.64
C GLU A 106 -3.96 -20.92 -17.12
N GLU A 107 -4.83 -20.54 -16.18
CA GLU A 107 -6.10 -19.92 -16.52
C GLU A 107 -5.92 -18.58 -17.21
N ALA A 108 -5.03 -17.74 -16.68
CA ALA A 108 -4.78 -16.41 -17.23
C ALA A 108 -4.06 -16.42 -18.59
N TYR A 109 -3.06 -17.28 -18.77
CA TYR A 109 -2.14 -17.20 -19.89
C TYR A 109 -2.28 -18.33 -20.92
N LEU A 110 -2.83 -19.50 -20.54
CA LEU A 110 -2.96 -20.64 -21.47
C LEU A 110 -4.40 -20.89 -21.91
N LYS A 111 -5.38 -20.68 -21.02
CA LYS A 111 -6.79 -21.02 -21.28
C LYS A 111 -7.65 -19.83 -21.66
N SER A 112 -7.19 -18.60 -21.35
CA SER A 112 -7.97 -17.40 -21.66
C SER A 112 -8.23 -17.29 -23.18
N PRO A 113 -9.48 -17.05 -23.59
CA PRO A 113 -9.84 -16.94 -25.01
C PRO A 113 -9.28 -15.69 -25.71
N THR A 114 -8.78 -14.73 -24.93
CA THR A 114 -8.22 -13.46 -25.43
C THR A 114 -6.70 -13.48 -25.59
N VAL A 115 -6.05 -14.61 -25.33
CA VAL A 115 -4.59 -14.77 -25.43
C VAL A 115 -4.25 -15.58 -26.69
N ASP A 116 -3.53 -14.97 -27.62
CA ASP A 116 -3.10 -15.60 -28.87
C ASP A 116 -1.88 -16.50 -28.65
N ASP A 117 -0.83 -15.97 -28.02
CA ASP A 117 0.39 -16.71 -27.66
C ASP A 117 0.22 -17.32 -26.26
N LYS A 118 -0.20 -18.58 -26.21
CA LYS A 118 -0.46 -19.32 -24.97
C LYS A 118 0.82 -19.71 -24.24
N ILE A 119 1.48 -18.71 -23.67
CA ILE A 119 2.75 -18.86 -22.95
C ILE A 119 2.63 -18.20 -21.58
N ILE A 120 3.01 -18.91 -20.52
CA ILE A 120 3.18 -18.31 -19.21
C ILE A 120 4.44 -17.45 -19.25
N PRO A 121 4.36 -16.12 -19.00
CA PRO A 121 5.51 -15.25 -19.02
C PRO A 121 6.60 -15.72 -18.04
N ASN A 122 7.84 -15.82 -18.51
CA ASN A 122 8.98 -16.20 -17.71
C ASN A 122 10.21 -15.46 -18.26
N ASP A 123 10.44 -14.26 -17.78
CA ASP A 123 11.55 -13.41 -18.16
C ASP A 123 12.28 -12.95 -16.89
N GLU A 124 13.59 -12.71 -17.00
CA GLU A 124 14.41 -12.28 -15.86
C GLU A 124 14.05 -10.88 -15.35
N ASP A 125 13.45 -10.04 -16.18
CA ASP A 125 12.96 -8.72 -15.81
C ASP A 125 11.62 -8.76 -15.07
N LEU A 126 10.94 -9.92 -15.00
CA LEU A 126 9.68 -10.07 -14.30
C LEU A 126 9.92 -10.43 -12.82
N PRO A 127 9.27 -9.74 -11.87
CA PRO A 127 9.37 -10.12 -10.47
C PRO A 127 8.74 -11.50 -10.24
N ILE A 128 9.40 -12.31 -9.41
CA ILE A 128 8.92 -13.66 -9.07
C ILE A 128 7.60 -13.54 -8.32
N ILE A 129 6.54 -14.14 -8.88
CA ILE A 129 5.24 -14.21 -8.20
C ILE A 129 5.33 -15.15 -6.99
N LEU A 130 4.78 -14.71 -5.86
CA LEU A 130 4.73 -15.52 -4.64
C LEU A 130 3.59 -16.54 -4.73
N ASP A 131 3.71 -17.64 -4.00
CA ASP A 131 2.69 -18.68 -3.87
C ASP A 131 1.38 -18.12 -3.30
N ARG A 132 1.49 -17.13 -2.41
CA ARG A 132 0.39 -16.44 -1.76
C ARG A 132 0.55 -14.93 -1.83
N VAL A 133 -0.56 -14.21 -1.67
CA VAL A 133 -0.57 -12.79 -1.34
C VAL A 133 -0.53 -12.65 0.18
N TYR A 134 0.46 -11.93 0.68
CA TYR A 134 0.69 -11.75 2.10
C TYR A 134 0.24 -10.35 2.55
N PRO A 135 -0.45 -10.23 3.70
CA PRO A 135 -0.61 -8.97 4.40
C PRO A 135 0.75 -8.37 4.76
N LEU A 136 0.85 -7.05 4.85
CA LEU A 136 2.15 -6.39 5.05
C LEU A 136 2.83 -6.76 6.37
N HIS A 137 2.03 -6.96 7.43
CA HIS A 137 2.55 -7.30 8.76
C HIS A 137 3.17 -8.72 8.86
N GLU A 138 2.88 -9.60 7.91
CA GLU A 138 3.54 -10.90 7.82
C GLU A 138 4.96 -10.79 7.20
N VAL A 139 5.28 -9.68 6.54
CA VAL A 139 6.56 -9.46 5.86
C VAL A 139 7.48 -8.52 6.65
N VAL A 140 6.92 -7.43 7.21
CA VAL A 140 7.65 -6.45 8.04
C VAL A 140 6.81 -5.99 9.22
N LYS A 141 7.46 -5.40 10.24
CA LYS A 141 6.74 -4.75 11.34
C LYS A 141 5.97 -3.53 10.82
N ILE A 142 4.67 -3.50 11.07
CA ILE A 142 3.78 -2.36 10.85
C ILE A 142 3.49 -1.71 12.19
N ASP A 143 3.44 -0.38 12.23
CA ASP A 143 3.23 0.38 13.47
C ASP A 143 1.75 0.75 13.65
N TYR A 144 1.03 1.05 12.55
CA TYR A 144 -0.41 1.39 12.57
C TYR A 144 -1.15 0.77 11.39
N PHE A 145 -2.46 0.57 11.57
CA PHE A 145 -3.37 0.01 10.57
C PHE A 145 -4.56 0.95 10.38
N LEU A 146 -4.85 1.34 9.14
CA LEU A 146 -6.03 2.12 8.76
C LEU A 146 -6.96 1.24 7.91
N PRO A 147 -7.98 0.61 8.54
CA PRO A 147 -8.90 -0.28 7.84
C PRO A 147 -9.85 0.47 6.92
N GLY A 148 -10.37 -0.22 5.92
CA GLY A 148 -11.33 0.27 4.93
C GLY A 148 -11.01 -0.24 3.53
N CYS A 149 -12.00 -0.23 2.64
CA CYS A 149 -11.81 -0.61 1.23
C CYS A 149 -12.50 0.39 0.29
N PRO A 150 -11.89 1.59 0.15
CA PRO A 150 -10.74 2.15 0.88
C PRO A 150 -11.10 2.72 2.26
N PRO A 151 -10.11 3.06 3.11
CA PRO A 151 -10.36 3.91 4.28
C PRO A 151 -10.91 5.27 3.84
N SER A 152 -11.83 5.84 4.60
CA SER A 152 -12.38 7.16 4.25
C SER A 152 -11.31 8.26 4.30
N ALA A 153 -11.48 9.27 3.45
CA ALA A 153 -10.60 10.46 3.42
C ALA A 153 -10.50 11.14 4.80
N ASP A 154 -11.61 11.19 5.55
CA ASP A 154 -11.62 11.75 6.90
C ASP A 154 -10.81 10.91 7.90
N LEU A 155 -10.84 9.59 7.79
CA LEU A 155 -10.00 8.70 8.61
C LEU A 155 -8.53 8.94 8.31
N ILE A 156 -8.15 8.98 7.02
CA ILE A 156 -6.78 9.23 6.61
C ILE A 156 -6.30 10.61 7.09
N TRP A 157 -7.12 11.64 6.92
CA TRP A 157 -6.82 12.98 7.40
C TRP A 157 -6.57 13.03 8.91
N LYS A 158 -7.47 12.43 9.70
CA LYS A 158 -7.32 12.37 11.17
C LYS A 158 -6.07 11.61 11.58
N ALA A 159 -5.77 10.49 10.93
CA ALA A 159 -4.59 9.70 11.22
C ALA A 159 -3.30 10.48 10.94
N LEU A 160 -3.20 11.10 9.76
CA LEU A 160 -2.02 11.88 9.39
C LEU A 160 -1.82 13.08 10.31
N THR A 161 -2.87 13.87 10.56
CA THR A 161 -2.77 15.06 11.43
C THR A 161 -2.38 14.69 12.87
N ALA A 162 -2.95 13.62 13.43
CA ALA A 162 -2.57 13.15 14.76
C ALA A 162 -1.08 12.78 14.83
N LEU A 163 -0.58 12.04 13.85
CA LEU A 163 0.83 11.62 13.82
C LEU A 163 1.80 12.80 13.58
N ILE A 164 1.42 13.76 12.72
CA ILE A 164 2.19 14.98 12.48
C ILE A 164 2.31 15.81 13.77
N GLU A 165 1.25 15.88 14.56
CA GLU A 165 1.21 16.58 15.85
C GLU A 165 1.84 15.78 17.00
N GLY A 166 2.32 14.55 16.75
CA GLY A 166 2.88 13.67 17.77
C GLY A 166 1.85 13.15 18.78
N LYS A 167 0.56 13.16 18.42
CA LYS A 167 -0.53 12.64 19.23
C LYS A 167 -0.74 11.14 19.00
N PRO A 168 -1.23 10.39 19.99
CA PRO A 168 -1.61 9.00 19.78
C PRO A 168 -2.75 8.90 18.74
N LEU A 169 -2.69 7.87 17.91
CA LEU A 169 -3.74 7.59 16.95
C LEU A 169 -4.89 6.86 17.65
N GLU A 170 -5.97 7.58 17.93
CA GLU A 170 -7.19 7.04 18.52
C GLU A 170 -8.23 6.83 17.41
N LEU A 171 -8.45 5.56 17.04
CA LEU A 171 -9.46 5.16 16.08
C LEU A 171 -10.73 4.74 16.82
N THR A 172 -11.75 5.60 16.77
CA THR A 172 -13.07 5.25 17.30
C THR A 172 -13.82 4.30 16.37
N TYR A 173 -14.70 3.47 16.89
CA TYR A 173 -15.49 2.50 16.10
C TYR A 173 -16.18 3.15 14.88
N ASN A 174 -16.75 4.34 15.06
CA ASN A 174 -17.44 5.05 13.97
C ASN A 174 -16.53 5.47 12.80
N LEU A 175 -15.20 5.50 13.03
CA LEU A 175 -14.22 5.84 11.99
C LEU A 175 -13.69 4.63 11.23
N ILE A 176 -13.81 3.44 11.84
CA ILE A 176 -13.26 2.20 11.29
C ILE A 176 -14.34 1.19 10.85
N LYS A 177 -15.61 1.57 10.92
CA LYS A 177 -16.68 0.74 10.41
C LYS A 177 -16.68 0.76 8.88
N PHE A 178 -17.06 -0.35 8.26
CA PHE A 178 -16.98 -0.57 6.82
C PHE A 178 -18.28 -0.22 6.06
N ASP A 179 -19.35 0.11 6.76
CA ASP A 179 -20.70 0.42 6.26
C ASP A 179 -21.18 1.82 6.67
#